data_395afb18e33485a28bbc2939a0057635
#
_entry.id   395afb18e33485a28bbc2939a0057635
#
_cell.length_a   1.000
_cell.length_b   1.000
_cell.length_c   1.000
_cell.angle_alpha   90.00
_cell.angle_beta   90.00
_cell.angle_gamma   90.00
#
_symmetry.space_group_name_H-M   'P 1'
#
loop_
_entity.id
_entity.type
_entity.pdbx_description
1 polymer ?
#
loop_
_entity_poly.entity_id
_entity_poly.type
_entity_poly.pdbx_seq_one_letter_code
_entity_poly.pdbx_strand_id
1 'polypeptide(L)'
;DRDKHYNYKQIAGKLDISDTDGKTQILQKLAELTGTKKIKEIDRGKYQINEDRKYHIGTLDVTSSGNGYFISDDFEKDIFIPSNNLGKGLQNDTVKAYIYKRKRSNKLEADIVEIIERDKTAFVGVLQMSKNFGFVVCDNQKMYADIFVSKARINGAEHGDKVQATITDWPENSKNP
;
A
#
# COMPACT_ATOMS: atom_id res chain seq x y z
N ASP A 1 4.75 -19.24 -7.15
CA ASP A 1 4.89 -20.04 -8.36
C ASP A 1 3.90 -19.49 -9.40
N ARG A 2 4.42 -18.80 -10.41
CA ARG A 2 3.64 -17.96 -11.35
C ARG A 2 2.70 -18.77 -12.24
N ASP A 3 3.05 -20.01 -12.53
CA ASP A 3 2.28 -20.89 -13.43
C ASP A 3 1.22 -21.73 -12.68
N LYS A 4 1.20 -21.67 -11.35
CA LYS A 4 0.23 -22.44 -10.56
C LYS A 4 -1.10 -21.69 -10.42
N HIS A 5 -2.15 -22.46 -10.53
CA HIS A 5 -3.50 -22.01 -10.25
C HIS A 5 -4.05 -22.67 -8.99
N TYR A 6 -4.87 -21.94 -8.26
CA TYR A 6 -5.41 -22.38 -6.98
C TYR A 6 -6.90 -22.10 -6.90
N ASN A 7 -7.63 -23.00 -6.28
CA ASN A 7 -9.01 -22.73 -5.84
C ASN A 7 -9.02 -22.21 -4.39
N TYR A 8 -10.16 -21.68 -3.93
CA TYR A 8 -10.28 -21.09 -2.60
C TYR A 8 -9.96 -22.08 -1.47
N LYS A 9 -10.27 -23.39 -1.64
CA LYS A 9 -9.96 -24.42 -0.63
C LYS A 9 -8.46 -24.66 -0.49
N GLN A 10 -7.74 -24.69 -1.62
CA GLN A 10 -6.29 -24.81 -1.64
C GLN A 10 -5.60 -23.59 -1.02
N ILE A 11 -6.16 -22.39 -1.26
CA ILE A 11 -5.67 -21.16 -0.63
C ILE A 11 -5.93 -21.19 0.87
N ALA A 12 -7.14 -21.56 1.30
CA ALA A 12 -7.49 -21.72 2.72
C ALA A 12 -6.55 -22.69 3.44
N GLY A 13 -6.28 -23.85 2.84
CA GLY A 13 -5.34 -24.83 3.40
C GLY A 13 -3.90 -24.31 3.51
N LYS A 14 -3.44 -23.46 2.57
CA LYS A 14 -2.11 -22.85 2.63
C LYS A 14 -1.99 -21.72 3.67
N LEU A 15 -3.12 -21.13 4.05
CA LEU A 15 -3.22 -20.05 5.04
C LEU A 15 -3.68 -20.57 6.42
N ASP A 16 -3.79 -21.90 6.57
CA ASP A 16 -4.30 -22.59 7.78
C ASP A 16 -5.69 -22.07 8.24
N ILE A 17 -6.53 -21.66 7.27
CA ILE A 17 -7.90 -21.17 7.51
C ILE A 17 -8.88 -22.32 7.32
N SER A 18 -9.51 -22.78 8.40
CA SER A 18 -10.47 -23.90 8.39
C SER A 18 -11.92 -23.47 8.59
N ASP A 19 -12.16 -22.33 9.24
CA ASP A 19 -13.48 -21.81 9.59
C ASP A 19 -14.25 -21.24 8.39
N THR A 20 -15.56 -21.09 8.54
CA THR A 20 -16.46 -20.61 7.47
C THR A 20 -16.26 -19.14 7.16
N ASP A 21 -16.02 -18.31 8.19
CA ASP A 21 -15.87 -16.87 8.03
C ASP A 21 -14.58 -16.53 7.30
N GLY A 22 -13.48 -17.18 7.65
CA GLY A 22 -12.20 -17.04 6.95
C GLY A 22 -12.29 -17.49 5.48
N LYS A 23 -12.99 -18.58 5.19
CA LYS A 23 -13.24 -19.01 3.80
C LYS A 23 -14.08 -17.99 3.03
N THR A 24 -15.07 -17.37 3.67
CA THR A 24 -15.88 -16.30 3.06
C THR A 24 -15.00 -15.07 2.75
N GLN A 25 -14.12 -14.68 3.65
CA GLN A 25 -13.17 -13.59 3.41
C GLN A 25 -12.22 -13.88 2.24
N ILE A 26 -11.74 -15.13 2.10
CA ILE A 26 -10.95 -15.56 0.94
C ILE A 26 -11.74 -15.37 -0.36
N LEU A 27 -13.00 -15.80 -0.41
CA LEU A 27 -13.83 -15.64 -1.60
C LEU A 27 -14.08 -14.18 -1.94
N GLN A 28 -14.33 -13.33 -0.95
CA GLN A 28 -14.45 -11.87 -1.13
C GLN A 28 -13.17 -11.27 -1.69
N LYS A 29 -12.01 -11.66 -1.13
CA LYS A 29 -10.71 -11.18 -1.59
C LYS A 29 -10.38 -11.65 -3.01
N LEU A 30 -10.71 -12.89 -3.37
CA LEU A 30 -10.55 -13.39 -4.74
C LEU A 30 -11.42 -12.60 -5.72
N ALA A 31 -12.67 -12.27 -5.35
CA ALA A 31 -13.54 -11.44 -6.18
C ALA A 31 -12.99 -10.02 -6.38
N GLU A 32 -12.45 -9.40 -5.33
CA GLU A 32 -11.77 -8.11 -5.39
C GLU A 32 -10.54 -8.16 -6.31
N LEU A 33 -9.65 -9.15 -6.10
CA LEU A 33 -8.43 -9.32 -6.89
C LEU A 33 -8.73 -9.62 -8.37
N THR A 34 -9.81 -10.35 -8.65
CA THR A 34 -10.29 -10.57 -10.03
C THR A 34 -10.85 -9.27 -10.62
N GLY A 35 -11.58 -8.51 -9.81
CA GLY A 35 -12.15 -7.21 -10.21
C GLY A 35 -11.08 -6.16 -10.56
N THR A 36 -9.96 -6.16 -9.85
CA THR A 36 -8.79 -5.32 -10.11
C THR A 36 -7.81 -5.96 -11.10
N LYS A 37 -8.19 -7.09 -11.72
CA LYS A 37 -7.35 -7.86 -12.65
C LYS A 37 -5.97 -8.26 -12.08
N LYS A 38 -5.80 -8.33 -10.78
CA LYS A 38 -4.59 -8.87 -10.12
C LYS A 38 -4.45 -10.36 -10.37
N ILE A 39 -5.57 -11.04 -10.43
CA ILE A 39 -5.67 -12.45 -10.82
C ILE A 39 -6.71 -12.61 -11.93
N LYS A 40 -6.62 -13.69 -12.69
CA LYS A 40 -7.64 -14.13 -13.65
C LYS A 40 -8.21 -15.48 -13.23
N GLU A 41 -9.52 -15.66 -13.38
CA GLU A 41 -10.15 -16.96 -13.27
C GLU A 41 -9.96 -17.68 -14.61
N ILE A 42 -9.22 -18.79 -14.57
CA ILE A 42 -8.87 -19.59 -15.77
C ILE A 42 -9.84 -20.75 -16.00
N ASP A 43 -10.52 -21.17 -14.95
CA ASP A 43 -11.58 -22.18 -14.93
C ASP A 43 -12.45 -21.92 -13.70
N ARG A 44 -13.67 -22.43 -13.66
CA ARG A 44 -14.63 -22.19 -12.59
C ARG A 44 -14.01 -22.39 -11.19
N GLY A 45 -13.83 -21.29 -10.48
CA GLY A 45 -13.26 -21.25 -9.13
C GLY A 45 -11.74 -21.51 -9.07
N LYS A 46 -11.02 -21.50 -10.20
CA LYS A 46 -9.56 -21.62 -10.25
C LYS A 46 -8.93 -20.31 -10.71
N TYR A 47 -8.04 -19.79 -9.90
CA TYR A 47 -7.43 -18.47 -10.07
C TYR A 47 -5.93 -18.59 -10.30
N GLN A 48 -5.42 -17.74 -11.18
CA GLN A 48 -4.00 -17.59 -11.51
C GLN A 48 -3.62 -16.10 -11.48
N ILE A 49 -2.36 -15.80 -11.21
CA ILE A 49 -1.83 -14.42 -11.34
C ILE A 49 -2.03 -13.96 -12.79
N ASN A 50 -2.55 -12.75 -12.96
CA ASN A 50 -2.74 -12.18 -14.28
C ASN A 50 -1.44 -11.51 -14.75
N GLU A 51 -0.72 -12.15 -15.66
CA GLU A 51 0.55 -11.64 -16.19
C GLU A 51 0.39 -10.63 -17.33
N ASP A 52 -0.81 -10.53 -17.92
CA ASP A 52 -1.11 -9.62 -19.04
C ASP A 52 -1.30 -8.15 -18.57
N ARG A 53 -0.78 -7.79 -17.39
CA ARG A 53 -0.92 -6.45 -16.81
C ARG A 53 0.09 -5.49 -17.44
N LYS A 54 -0.42 -4.41 -18.01
CA LYS A 54 0.42 -3.27 -18.37
C LYS A 54 0.66 -2.42 -17.12
N TYR A 55 1.92 -2.18 -16.84
CA TYR A 55 2.35 -1.31 -15.74
C TYR A 55 2.86 0.00 -16.32
N HIS A 56 2.64 1.07 -15.59
CA HIS A 56 3.10 2.41 -15.92
C HIS A 56 4.03 2.91 -14.82
N ILE A 57 5.00 3.73 -15.17
CA ILE A 57 5.90 4.40 -14.24
C ILE A 57 5.47 5.87 -14.19
N GLY A 58 5.44 6.43 -12.99
CA GLY A 58 5.07 7.81 -12.78
C GLY A 58 5.35 8.26 -11.35
N THR A 59 4.94 9.46 -11.05
CA THR A 59 5.15 10.10 -9.75
C THR A 59 3.87 10.06 -8.93
N LEU A 60 4.02 9.97 -7.62
CA LEU A 60 2.93 9.90 -6.67
C LEU A 60 2.66 11.26 -6.04
N ASP A 61 1.45 11.78 -6.15
CA ASP A 61 0.94 12.90 -5.35
C ASP A 61 -0.01 12.38 -4.27
N VAL A 62 0.36 12.56 -3.00
CA VAL A 62 -0.40 12.05 -1.84
C VAL A 62 -1.24 13.16 -1.24
N THR A 63 -2.46 12.84 -0.85
CA THR A 63 -3.36 13.75 -0.13
C THR A 63 -3.23 13.53 1.39
N SER A 64 -3.60 14.53 2.19
CA SER A 64 -3.62 14.43 3.65
C SER A 64 -4.58 13.36 4.18
N SER A 65 -5.55 12.92 3.39
CA SER A 65 -6.49 11.84 3.73
C SER A 65 -5.93 10.44 3.45
N GLY A 66 -4.68 10.32 2.97
CA GLY A 66 -4.04 9.05 2.65
C GLY A 66 -4.49 8.43 1.33
N ASN A 67 -5.21 9.16 0.47
CA ASN A 67 -5.39 8.82 -0.93
C ASN A 67 -4.24 9.40 -1.76
N GLY A 68 -4.19 9.11 -3.05
CA GLY A 68 -3.18 9.68 -3.93
C GLY A 68 -3.65 9.84 -5.36
N TYR A 69 -2.76 10.42 -6.16
CA TYR A 69 -2.89 10.51 -7.60
C TYR A 69 -1.59 10.02 -8.25
N PHE A 70 -1.74 9.20 -9.27
CA PHE A 70 -0.64 8.76 -10.12
C PHE A 70 -0.51 9.73 -11.29
N ILE A 71 0.65 10.35 -11.43
CA ILE A 71 0.99 11.34 -12.44
C ILE A 71 1.97 10.71 -13.42
N SER A 72 1.62 10.69 -14.70
CA SER A 72 2.47 10.15 -15.76
C SER A 72 2.07 10.77 -17.10
N ASP A 73 3.03 11.00 -17.98
CA ASP A 73 2.81 11.51 -19.36
C ASP A 73 2.03 10.52 -20.23
N ASP A 74 1.86 9.28 -19.80
CA ASP A 74 1.04 8.29 -20.50
C ASP A 74 -0.47 8.62 -20.45
N PHE A 75 -0.89 9.58 -19.62
CA PHE A 75 -2.30 9.91 -19.36
C PHE A 75 -2.54 11.43 -19.38
N GLU A 76 -3.64 11.86 -19.97
CA GLU A 76 -4.03 13.28 -20.02
C GLU A 76 -4.42 13.85 -18.64
N LYS A 77 -4.78 12.99 -17.69
CA LYS A 77 -5.24 13.36 -16.33
C LYS A 77 -4.62 12.45 -15.30
N ASP A 78 -4.37 13.02 -14.14
CA ASP A 78 -3.91 12.29 -12.97
C ASP A 78 -4.92 11.19 -12.59
N ILE A 79 -4.42 10.02 -12.29
CA ILE A 79 -5.23 8.85 -12.00
C ILE A 79 -5.36 8.66 -10.50
N PHE A 80 -6.59 8.63 -10.00
CA PHE A 80 -6.88 8.47 -8.57
C PHE A 80 -6.39 7.11 -8.02
N ILE A 81 -5.80 7.17 -6.82
CA ILE A 81 -5.34 6.01 -6.06
C ILE A 81 -6.10 6.00 -4.73
N PRO A 82 -6.97 5.02 -4.49
CA PRO A 82 -7.56 4.81 -3.16
C PRO A 82 -6.47 4.49 -2.11
N SER A 83 -6.68 4.87 -0.87
CA SER A 83 -5.72 4.68 0.23
C SER A 83 -5.25 3.24 0.41
N ASN A 84 -6.12 2.26 0.19
CA ASN A 84 -5.76 0.84 0.25
C ASN A 84 -4.91 0.35 -0.94
N ASN A 85 -4.80 1.15 -2.00
CA ASN A 85 -3.99 0.88 -3.18
C ASN A 85 -2.71 1.72 -3.25
N LEU A 86 -2.52 2.62 -2.27
CA LEU A 86 -1.34 3.47 -2.19
C LEU A 86 -0.06 2.67 -1.83
N GLY A 87 -0.25 1.48 -1.27
CA GLY A 87 0.86 0.70 -0.72
C GLY A 87 1.52 1.46 0.43
N LYS A 88 2.81 1.68 0.33
CA LYS A 88 3.60 2.51 1.25
C LYS A 88 4.22 3.72 0.52
N GLY A 89 3.58 4.13 -0.57
CA GLY A 89 4.00 5.27 -1.37
C GLY A 89 3.86 6.56 -0.61
N LEU A 90 4.85 7.43 -0.73
CA LEU A 90 4.89 8.76 -0.14
C LEU A 90 4.89 9.83 -1.23
N GLN A 91 4.73 11.07 -0.82
CA GLN A 91 4.75 12.23 -1.72
C GLN A 91 6.01 12.24 -2.59
N ASN A 92 5.84 12.44 -3.89
CA ASN A 92 6.86 12.50 -4.92
C ASN A 92 7.65 11.20 -5.17
N ASP A 93 7.27 10.07 -4.58
CA ASP A 93 7.91 8.81 -4.92
C ASP A 93 7.73 8.49 -6.40
N THR A 94 8.77 7.95 -7.04
CA THR A 94 8.64 7.31 -8.34
C THR A 94 8.13 5.89 -8.14
N VAL A 95 7.00 5.58 -8.76
CA VAL A 95 6.28 4.33 -8.52
C VAL A 95 5.92 3.62 -9.82
N LYS A 96 5.78 2.31 -9.71
CA LYS A 96 5.19 1.45 -10.73
C LYS A 96 3.75 1.15 -10.35
N ALA A 97 2.83 1.51 -11.21
CA ALA A 97 1.40 1.38 -10.98
C ALA A 97 0.72 0.50 -12.01
N TYR A 98 -0.30 -0.22 -11.59
CA TYR A 98 -1.26 -0.88 -12.45
C TYR A 98 -2.52 -0.03 -12.57
N ILE A 99 -2.91 0.31 -13.81
CA ILE A 99 -4.08 1.12 -14.08
C ILE A 99 -5.25 0.22 -14.48
N TYR A 100 -6.41 0.44 -13.86
CA TYR A 100 -7.63 -0.33 -14.13
C TYR A 100 -8.89 0.55 -14.15
N LYS A 101 -9.95 0.05 -14.80
CA LYS A 101 -11.26 0.70 -14.78
C LYS A 101 -12.10 0.17 -13.64
N ARG A 102 -12.63 1.06 -12.82
CA ARG A 102 -13.59 0.69 -11.77
C ARG A 102 -14.92 0.26 -12.37
N LYS A 103 -15.39 -0.94 -12.01
CA LYS A 103 -16.60 -1.56 -12.62
C LYS A 103 -17.85 -0.69 -12.58
N ARG A 104 -18.07 0.07 -11.48
CA ARG A 104 -19.29 0.85 -11.29
C ARG A 104 -19.29 2.25 -11.93
N SER A 105 -18.14 2.88 -12.06
CA SER A 105 -18.02 4.28 -12.50
C SER A 105 -17.31 4.44 -13.83
N ASN A 106 -16.73 3.37 -14.37
CA ASN A 106 -15.87 3.38 -15.56
C ASN A 106 -14.67 4.36 -15.47
N LYS A 107 -14.41 4.92 -14.29
CA LYS A 107 -13.26 5.79 -14.03
C LYS A 107 -11.99 4.96 -13.88
N LEU A 108 -10.86 5.55 -14.31
CA LEU A 108 -9.55 4.95 -14.08
C LEU A 108 -9.15 5.12 -12.61
N GLU A 109 -8.61 4.05 -12.04
CA GLU A 109 -7.97 4.03 -10.73
C GLU A 109 -6.62 3.33 -10.86
N ALA A 110 -5.67 3.69 -9.99
CA ALA A 110 -4.37 3.08 -9.94
C ALA A 110 -4.18 2.25 -8.66
N ASP A 111 -3.29 1.27 -8.76
CA ASP A 111 -2.83 0.39 -7.69
C ASP A 111 -1.31 0.40 -7.73
N ILE A 112 -0.66 0.87 -6.68
CA ILE A 112 0.80 0.92 -6.60
C ILE A 112 1.31 -0.49 -6.37
N VAL A 113 2.18 -0.93 -7.26
CA VAL A 113 2.74 -2.30 -7.25
C VAL A 113 4.14 -2.31 -6.65
N GLU A 114 4.89 -1.21 -6.89
CA GLU A 114 6.28 -1.11 -6.49
C GLU A 114 6.67 0.37 -6.32
N ILE A 115 7.45 0.67 -5.31
CA ILE A 115 8.13 1.97 -5.16
C ILE A 115 9.51 1.80 -5.79
N ILE A 116 9.74 2.47 -6.92
CA ILE A 116 11.00 2.37 -7.67
C ILE A 116 12.06 3.24 -7.00
N GLU A 117 11.68 4.46 -6.64
CA GLU A 117 12.56 5.42 -6.00
C GLU A 117 11.82 6.24 -4.96
N ARG A 118 12.40 6.37 -3.78
CA ARG A 118 11.87 7.17 -2.67
C ARG A 118 12.42 8.59 -2.76
N ASP A 119 11.53 9.60 -2.85
CA ASP A 119 11.94 11.01 -2.86
C ASP A 119 12.59 11.41 -1.53
N LYS A 120 11.96 11.07 -0.41
CA LYS A 120 12.43 11.42 0.93
C LYS A 120 12.27 10.28 1.91
N THR A 121 13.30 10.11 2.74
CA THR A 121 13.26 9.16 3.87
C THR A 121 13.29 9.88 5.22
N ALA A 122 13.68 11.16 5.27
CA ALA A 122 13.79 11.95 6.49
C ALA A 122 12.67 12.99 6.59
N PHE A 123 12.03 13.03 7.75
CA PHE A 123 10.88 13.87 8.04
C PHE A 123 11.07 14.60 9.38
N VAL A 124 10.62 15.85 9.43
CA VAL A 124 10.59 16.66 10.67
C VAL A 124 9.20 16.58 11.27
N GLY A 125 9.15 16.47 12.59
CA GLY A 125 7.90 16.39 13.33
C GLY A 125 8.10 16.50 14.84
N VAL A 126 7.02 16.32 15.59
CA VAL A 126 7.02 16.35 17.05
C VAL A 126 7.00 14.93 17.60
N LEU A 127 7.96 14.63 18.49
CA LEU A 127 8.04 13.33 19.16
C LEU A 127 6.96 13.20 20.22
N GLN A 128 6.09 12.22 20.09
CA GLN A 128 5.10 11.82 21.09
C GLN A 128 5.54 10.52 21.74
N MET A 129 5.94 10.59 23.02
CA MET A 129 6.45 9.44 23.77
C MET A 129 5.33 8.65 24.44
N SER A 130 5.43 7.33 24.33
CA SER A 130 4.79 6.36 25.20
C SER A 130 5.82 5.72 26.14
N LYS A 131 5.39 4.79 27.01
CA LYS A 131 6.28 4.18 28.02
C LYS A 131 7.53 3.51 27.43
N ASN A 132 7.39 2.84 26.28
CA ASN A 132 8.46 2.01 25.69
C ASN A 132 8.76 2.32 24.21
N PHE A 133 8.09 3.31 23.61
CA PHE A 133 8.26 3.71 22.21
C PHE A 133 7.75 5.14 22.04
N GLY A 134 7.97 5.71 20.89
CA GLY A 134 7.38 7.00 20.50
C GLY A 134 6.86 6.96 19.07
N PHE A 135 6.12 8.00 18.72
CA PHE A 135 5.76 8.33 17.35
C PHE A 135 6.21 9.74 17.02
N VAL A 136 6.75 9.94 15.82
CA VAL A 136 6.98 11.28 15.31
C VAL A 136 5.80 11.66 14.43
N VAL A 137 5.02 12.62 14.92
CA VAL A 137 3.92 13.24 14.17
C VAL A 137 4.53 14.28 13.25
N CYS A 138 4.53 13.96 11.96
CA CYS A 138 5.21 14.79 10.95
C CYS A 138 4.50 16.11 10.71
N ASP A 139 5.25 17.20 10.53
CA ASP A 139 4.70 18.53 10.17
C ASP A 139 4.08 18.53 8.77
N ASN A 140 4.60 17.70 7.89
CA ASN A 140 4.10 17.59 6.53
C ASN A 140 2.77 16.84 6.52
N GLN A 141 1.67 17.54 6.24
CA GLN A 141 0.32 16.98 6.19
C GLN A 141 0.15 15.90 5.10
N LYS A 142 1.04 15.82 4.12
CA LYS A 142 1.05 14.75 3.12
C LYS A 142 1.73 13.47 3.61
N MET A 143 2.35 13.49 4.78
CA MET A 143 2.78 12.28 5.49
C MET A 143 1.59 11.74 6.28
N TYR A 144 0.89 10.78 5.71
CA TYR A 144 -0.38 10.24 6.20
C TYR A 144 -0.22 9.21 7.34
N ALA A 145 1.02 8.90 7.75
CA ALA A 145 1.33 7.96 8.83
C ALA A 145 2.38 8.56 9.76
N ASP A 146 2.20 8.37 11.07
CA ASP A 146 3.22 8.75 12.04
C ASP A 146 4.40 7.79 11.99
N ILE A 147 5.62 8.26 12.24
CA ILE A 147 6.82 7.43 12.20
C ILE A 147 7.03 6.78 13.57
N PHE A 148 7.01 5.46 13.62
CA PHE A 148 7.29 4.70 14.83
C PHE A 148 8.77 4.75 15.19
N VAL A 149 9.08 5.06 16.46
CA VAL A 149 10.45 5.09 16.99
C VAL A 149 10.54 4.19 18.22
N SER A 150 11.36 3.15 18.15
CA SER A 150 11.65 2.31 19.31
C SER A 150 12.45 3.08 20.36
N LYS A 151 12.31 2.72 21.64
CA LYS A 151 13.01 3.38 22.76
C LYS A 151 14.54 3.47 22.54
N ALA A 152 15.13 2.46 21.93
CA ALA A 152 16.56 2.41 21.65
C ALA A 152 17.03 3.41 20.61
N ARG A 153 16.14 3.97 19.80
CA ARG A 153 16.44 4.90 18.70
C ARG A 153 16.03 6.36 18.97
N ILE A 154 15.54 6.65 20.16
CA ILE A 154 15.08 8.02 20.55
C ILE A 154 16.23 8.99 20.71
N ASN A 155 17.47 8.50 20.95
CA ASN A 155 18.70 9.30 21.02
C ASN A 155 18.64 10.49 22.00
N GLY A 156 17.95 10.31 23.14
CA GLY A 156 17.87 11.33 24.18
C GLY A 156 16.82 12.41 23.96
N ALA A 157 16.01 12.33 22.91
CA ALA A 157 14.90 13.25 22.72
C ALA A 157 13.77 12.96 23.72
N GLU A 158 13.03 14.00 24.08
CA GLU A 158 11.94 13.95 25.06
C GLU A 158 10.57 14.15 24.39
N HIS A 159 9.50 13.86 25.14
CA HIS A 159 8.14 14.09 24.68
C HIS A 159 7.92 15.59 24.36
N GLY A 160 7.44 15.88 23.17
CA GLY A 160 7.18 17.23 22.68
C GLY A 160 8.34 17.85 21.90
N ASP A 161 9.51 17.19 21.86
CA ASP A 161 10.64 17.70 21.11
C ASP A 161 10.38 17.69 19.60
N LYS A 162 10.90 18.74 18.94
CA LYS A 162 10.98 18.81 17.48
C LYS A 162 12.18 18.01 17.00
N VAL A 163 11.92 16.95 16.25
CA VAL A 163 12.96 15.99 15.83
C VAL A 163 12.91 15.75 14.32
N GLN A 164 14.02 15.29 13.79
CA GLN A 164 14.09 14.70 12.46
C GLN A 164 14.17 13.17 12.60
N ALA A 165 13.20 12.48 12.02
CA ALA A 165 13.15 11.03 11.97
C ALA A 165 13.43 10.53 10.55
N THR A 166 14.23 9.45 10.44
CA THR A 166 14.51 8.79 9.16
C THR A 166 13.81 7.45 9.13
N ILE A 167 13.01 7.21 8.09
CA ILE A 167 12.40 5.91 7.83
C ILE A 167 13.51 4.95 7.40
N THR A 168 13.75 3.92 8.20
CA THR A 168 14.73 2.86 7.90
C THR A 168 14.07 1.59 7.43
N ASP A 169 12.82 1.37 7.83
CA ASP A 169 12.01 0.22 7.47
C ASP A 169 10.52 0.57 7.57
N TRP A 170 9.71 -0.11 6.77
CA TRP A 170 8.25 -0.08 6.88
C TRP A 170 7.72 -1.51 6.70
N PRO A 171 7.54 -2.27 7.78
CA PRO A 171 7.12 -3.67 7.72
C PRO A 171 5.77 -3.85 7.02
N GLU A 172 5.60 -4.91 6.23
CA GLU A 172 4.40 -5.14 5.40
C GLU A 172 3.08 -5.06 6.20
N ASN A 173 3.09 -5.59 7.42
CA ASN A 173 1.91 -5.64 8.29
C ASN A 173 1.78 -4.42 9.22
N SER A 174 2.65 -3.41 9.08
CA SER A 174 2.59 -2.18 9.88
C SER A 174 1.88 -1.06 9.14
N LYS A 175 1.05 -0.31 9.86
CA LYS A 175 0.46 0.94 9.36
C LYS A 175 1.47 2.10 9.36
N ASN A 176 2.49 1.99 10.20
CA ASN A 176 3.48 3.03 10.47
C ASN A 176 4.86 2.57 10.03
N PRO A 177 5.66 3.46 9.43
CA PRO A 177 7.07 3.20 9.15
C PRO A 177 7.92 3.18 10.40
#